data_3d8cc7e3ac3e57b90b78a87b9ac5f3bc
#
_entry.id   3d8cc7e3ac3e57b90b78a87b9ac5f3bc
#
_cell.length_a   1.000
_cell.length_b   1.000
_cell.length_c   1.000
_cell.angle_alpha   90.00
_cell.angle_beta   90.00
_cell.angle_gamma   90.00
#
_symmetry.space_group_name_H-M   'P 1'
#
loop_
_entity.id
_entity.type
_entity.pdbx_description
1 polymer ?
#
loop_
_entity_poly.entity_id
_entity_poly.type
_entity_poly.pdbx_seq_one_letter_code
_entity_poly.pdbx_strand_id
1 'polypeptide(L)'
;MHSLIEQFSPSGAFAGPAGRALLACLVSFALTMIFAPRVIRELISLKIGQPIRTAEEVHKLAELHGAKAGTPTIGGVLIVGSMTAATLLCARMGNPFIISCLIVTLALGLLGFRDDYLKVAKKTSDGISARKKLLVQFLAGLAGVTFLYLYPEGSPRVELHDYISSLFIPFYGQVNLPWFVYIPFGVVVVMSASNAVNLTDGLDGLASGCSVATGITYAIIAVLCGSWLTADSLDIPFHPGAGEISVFMMALVGACLGFLWHNCYPAKVFMGDTGSLAMGGAFGMAAVCTAQELLFIVIGGVFVMEAVSVVLQVGSYKLRHGKRIFAMAPIHHHFELKGWKETQVIARFWMISLLLAFLGLFLITTA
;
A
#
# COMPACT_ATOMS: atom_id res chain seq x y z
N MET A 1 -0.03 14.18 22.31
CA MET A 1 -1.08 15.07 21.77
C MET A 1 -2.31 14.22 21.53
N HIS A 2 -3.46 14.55 22.09
CA HIS A 2 -4.69 13.77 21.87
C HIS A 2 -5.16 13.91 20.41
N SER A 3 -5.83 12.87 19.87
CA SER A 3 -6.53 13.00 18.60
C SER A 3 -7.71 13.97 18.74
N LEU A 4 -8.17 14.56 17.64
CA LEU A 4 -9.35 15.44 17.67
C LEU A 4 -10.57 14.73 18.28
N ILE A 5 -10.73 13.44 18.01
CA ILE A 5 -11.87 12.63 18.49
C ILE A 5 -11.75 12.29 19.98
N GLU A 6 -10.54 12.05 20.50
CA GLU A 6 -10.35 11.85 21.95
C GLU A 6 -10.76 13.06 22.78
N GLN A 7 -10.68 14.27 22.22
CA GLN A 7 -11.12 15.49 22.89
C GLN A 7 -12.65 15.51 23.13
N PHE A 8 -13.41 14.83 22.26
CA PHE A 8 -14.87 14.73 22.40
C PHE A 8 -15.34 13.52 23.25
N SER A 9 -14.50 12.51 23.45
CA SER A 9 -14.83 11.32 24.25
C SER A 9 -13.59 10.70 24.92
N PRO A 10 -13.03 11.37 25.95
CA PRO A 10 -11.74 10.98 26.53
C PRO A 10 -11.75 9.66 27.31
N SER A 11 -12.90 9.14 27.70
CA SER A 11 -13.04 7.91 28.51
C SER A 11 -13.85 6.78 27.84
N GLY A 12 -14.14 6.89 26.56
CA GLY A 12 -14.99 5.96 25.83
C GLY A 12 -14.24 5.03 24.86
N ALA A 13 -14.96 4.41 23.94
CA ALA A 13 -14.47 3.49 22.92
C ALA A 13 -13.34 4.07 22.05
N PHE A 14 -13.17 5.41 22.03
CA PHE A 14 -12.16 6.12 21.23
C PHE A 14 -10.87 6.46 22.00
N ALA A 15 -10.78 6.12 23.28
CA ALA A 15 -9.54 6.31 24.05
C ALA A 15 -8.39 5.43 23.55
N GLY A 16 -8.70 4.23 23.07
CA GLY A 16 -7.73 3.30 22.49
C GLY A 16 -7.59 3.41 20.97
N PRO A 17 -6.46 2.94 20.39
CA PRO A 17 -6.22 3.01 18.94
C PRO A 17 -7.22 2.15 18.14
N ALA A 18 -7.67 1.01 18.67
CA ALA A 18 -8.58 0.11 17.97
C ALA A 18 -9.94 0.75 17.65
N GLY A 19 -10.55 1.45 18.61
CA GLY A 19 -11.82 2.15 18.39
C GLY A 19 -11.68 3.28 17.37
N ARG A 20 -10.58 4.03 17.44
CA ARG A 20 -10.27 5.10 16.48
C ARG A 20 -9.94 4.54 15.09
N ALA A 21 -9.34 3.37 15.01
CA ALA A 21 -9.07 2.67 13.75
C ALA A 21 -10.37 2.30 13.02
N LEU A 22 -11.35 1.72 13.74
CA LEU A 22 -12.66 1.41 13.17
C LEU A 22 -13.38 2.67 12.69
N LEU A 23 -13.33 3.75 13.48
CA LEU A 23 -13.92 5.03 13.07
C LEU A 23 -13.21 5.62 11.86
N ALA A 24 -11.87 5.56 11.80
CA ALA A 24 -11.09 6.03 10.65
C ALA A 24 -11.47 5.28 9.35
N CYS A 25 -11.72 3.97 9.45
CA CYS A 25 -12.23 3.18 8.33
C CYS A 25 -13.60 3.67 7.84
N LEU A 26 -14.55 3.88 8.75
CA LEU A 26 -15.88 4.36 8.40
C LEU A 26 -15.85 5.77 7.82
N VAL A 27 -15.05 6.66 8.41
CA VAL A 27 -14.88 8.05 7.93
C VAL A 27 -14.28 8.07 6.54
N SER A 28 -13.18 7.34 6.30
CA SER A 28 -12.53 7.33 4.99
C SER A 28 -13.40 6.66 3.92
N PHE A 29 -14.11 5.59 4.27
CA PHE A 29 -15.10 4.97 3.38
C PHE A 29 -16.20 5.98 3.00
N ALA A 30 -16.80 6.65 3.99
CA ALA A 30 -17.85 7.63 3.75
C ALA A 30 -17.36 8.82 2.89
N LEU A 31 -16.16 9.34 3.19
CA LEU A 31 -15.56 10.41 2.38
C LEU A 31 -15.36 9.96 0.93
N THR A 32 -14.81 8.76 0.72
CA THR A 32 -14.63 8.23 -0.64
C THR A 32 -15.98 8.10 -1.36
N MET A 33 -17.00 7.53 -0.70
CA MET A 33 -18.34 7.38 -1.30
C MET A 33 -19.01 8.70 -1.65
N ILE A 34 -18.86 9.72 -0.79
CA ILE A 34 -19.45 11.06 -1.01
C ILE A 34 -18.76 11.78 -2.17
N PHE A 35 -17.42 11.73 -2.21
CA PHE A 35 -16.66 12.50 -3.20
C PHE A 35 -16.47 11.77 -4.54
N ALA A 36 -16.50 10.44 -4.58
CA ALA A 36 -16.26 9.68 -5.80
C ALA A 36 -17.17 10.08 -6.97
N PRO A 37 -18.50 10.25 -6.83
CA PRO A 37 -19.33 10.60 -7.96
C PRO A 37 -18.99 11.99 -8.56
N ARG A 38 -18.53 12.93 -7.72
CA ARG A 38 -18.11 14.26 -8.19
C ARG A 38 -16.77 14.17 -8.90
N VAL A 39 -15.78 13.55 -8.28
CA VAL A 39 -14.43 13.39 -8.86
C VAL A 39 -14.49 12.64 -10.17
N ILE A 40 -15.23 11.53 -10.27
CA ILE A 40 -15.38 10.76 -11.51
C ILE A 40 -15.98 11.63 -12.62
N ARG A 41 -17.02 12.43 -12.34
CA ARG A 41 -17.61 13.34 -13.33
C ARG A 41 -16.62 14.40 -13.80
N GLU A 42 -15.83 14.97 -12.90
CA GLU A 42 -14.81 15.96 -13.24
C GLU A 42 -13.71 15.35 -14.10
N LEU A 43 -13.21 14.16 -13.74
CA LEU A 43 -12.21 13.44 -14.53
C LEU A 43 -12.71 13.10 -15.96
N ILE A 44 -13.98 12.70 -16.09
CA ILE A 44 -14.62 12.47 -17.40
C ILE A 44 -14.71 13.78 -18.18
N SER A 45 -15.14 14.87 -17.55
CA SER A 45 -15.30 16.18 -18.21
C SER A 45 -13.99 16.75 -18.75
N LEU A 46 -12.89 16.47 -18.04
CA LEU A 46 -11.53 16.84 -18.44
C LEU A 46 -10.94 15.91 -19.49
N LYS A 47 -11.70 14.89 -19.96
CA LYS A 47 -11.23 13.85 -20.87
C LYS A 47 -9.96 13.14 -20.38
N ILE A 48 -9.86 12.93 -19.08
CA ILE A 48 -8.75 12.26 -18.41
C ILE A 48 -8.97 10.75 -18.52
N GLY A 49 -8.78 10.18 -19.71
CA GLY A 49 -8.84 8.74 -19.95
C GLY A 49 -7.44 8.18 -20.21
N GLN A 50 -7.21 6.91 -19.85
CA GLN A 50 -5.95 6.26 -20.22
C GLN A 50 -5.86 6.12 -21.75
N PRO A 51 -4.73 6.49 -22.38
CA PRO A 51 -4.45 6.10 -23.75
C PRO A 51 -4.30 4.57 -23.79
N ILE A 52 -5.12 3.91 -24.61
CA ILE A 52 -5.00 2.46 -24.81
C ILE A 52 -3.69 2.23 -25.53
N ARG A 53 -2.87 1.29 -25.04
CA ARG A 53 -1.71 0.80 -25.77
C ARG A 53 -2.16 0.28 -27.14
N THR A 54 -1.53 0.78 -28.19
CA THR A 54 -1.93 0.44 -29.57
C THR A 54 -1.76 -1.05 -29.85
N ALA A 55 -2.56 -1.58 -30.78
CA ALA A 55 -2.58 -2.99 -31.17
C ALA A 55 -1.21 -3.54 -31.63
N GLU A 56 -0.30 -2.68 -32.06
CA GLU A 56 1.07 -3.05 -32.45
C GLU A 56 1.93 -3.54 -31.25
N GLU A 57 1.62 -3.09 -30.01
CA GLU A 57 2.39 -3.47 -28.84
C GLU A 57 1.92 -4.78 -28.20
N VAL A 58 0.59 -5.08 -28.19
CA VAL A 58 0.03 -6.29 -27.56
C VAL A 58 -1.34 -6.65 -28.16
N HIS A 59 -1.39 -7.31 -29.33
CA HIS A 59 -2.62 -7.62 -30.06
C HIS A 59 -3.74 -8.28 -29.24
N LYS A 60 -3.46 -9.29 -28.42
CA LYS A 60 -4.48 -10.01 -27.65
C LYS A 60 -5.02 -9.23 -26.44
N LEU A 61 -4.19 -8.43 -25.78
CA LEU A 61 -4.62 -7.62 -24.61
C LEU A 61 -5.47 -6.43 -25.06
N ALA A 62 -5.17 -5.82 -26.20
CA ALA A 62 -5.97 -4.74 -26.77
C ALA A 62 -7.41 -5.18 -27.09
N GLU A 63 -7.61 -6.42 -27.53
CA GLU A 63 -8.95 -6.99 -27.72
C GLU A 63 -9.70 -7.21 -26.40
N LEU A 64 -9.02 -7.71 -25.37
CA LEU A 64 -9.62 -7.98 -24.05
C LEU A 64 -9.99 -6.68 -23.30
N HIS A 65 -9.20 -5.62 -23.43
CA HIS A 65 -9.36 -4.36 -22.71
C HIS A 65 -9.96 -3.22 -23.54
N GLY A 66 -10.32 -3.47 -24.80
CA GLY A 66 -10.91 -2.45 -25.71
C GLY A 66 -12.17 -1.78 -25.17
N ALA A 67 -12.98 -2.50 -24.38
CA ALA A 67 -14.18 -1.96 -23.74
C ALA A 67 -13.89 -0.95 -22.61
N LYS A 68 -12.64 -0.85 -22.14
CA LYS A 68 -12.20 0.07 -21.06
C LYS A 68 -11.76 1.43 -21.58
N ALA A 69 -11.85 1.65 -22.91
CA ALA A 69 -11.53 2.93 -23.53
C ALA A 69 -12.41 4.05 -22.94
N GLY A 70 -11.76 5.11 -22.46
CA GLY A 70 -12.48 6.25 -21.90
C GLY A 70 -12.75 6.19 -20.38
N THR A 71 -12.43 5.09 -19.70
CA THR A 71 -12.48 5.07 -18.22
C THR A 71 -11.43 6.04 -17.68
N PRO A 72 -11.83 7.01 -16.81
CA PRO A 72 -10.90 7.99 -16.28
C PRO A 72 -9.88 7.34 -15.35
N THR A 73 -8.65 7.85 -15.39
CA THR A 73 -7.55 7.53 -14.47
C THR A 73 -7.39 8.63 -13.40
N ILE A 74 -6.38 8.54 -12.53
CA ILE A 74 -6.12 9.45 -11.40
C ILE A 74 -7.14 9.29 -10.26
N GLY A 75 -7.93 8.23 -10.25
CA GLY A 75 -8.88 7.96 -9.18
C GLY A 75 -8.24 7.75 -7.80
N GLY A 76 -6.94 7.46 -7.76
CA GLY A 76 -6.16 7.34 -6.54
C GLY A 76 -6.16 8.57 -5.64
N VAL A 77 -6.50 9.75 -6.18
CA VAL A 77 -6.70 10.97 -5.36
C VAL A 77 -7.80 10.80 -4.32
N LEU A 78 -8.82 9.98 -4.61
CA LEU A 78 -9.87 9.64 -3.66
C LEU A 78 -9.33 8.84 -2.49
N ILE A 79 -8.48 7.85 -2.78
CA ILE A 79 -7.86 7.00 -1.74
C ILE A 79 -6.95 7.86 -0.87
N VAL A 80 -5.99 8.55 -1.47
CA VAL A 80 -5.00 9.37 -0.76
C VAL A 80 -5.68 10.49 0.03
N GLY A 81 -6.65 11.18 -0.57
CA GLY A 81 -7.38 12.28 0.08
C GLY A 81 -8.22 11.79 1.27
N SER A 82 -9.04 10.73 1.08
CA SER A 82 -9.93 10.22 2.12
C SER A 82 -9.17 9.59 3.28
N MET A 83 -8.12 8.78 3.00
CA MET A 83 -7.30 8.20 4.06
C MET A 83 -6.54 9.25 4.84
N THR A 84 -5.99 10.28 4.15
CA THR A 84 -5.29 11.38 4.82
C THR A 84 -6.23 12.16 5.73
N ALA A 85 -7.41 12.54 5.23
CA ALA A 85 -8.41 13.25 6.02
C ALA A 85 -8.87 12.44 7.25
N ALA A 86 -9.15 11.14 7.08
CA ALA A 86 -9.54 10.27 8.20
C ALA A 86 -8.38 10.10 9.21
N THR A 87 -7.14 9.98 8.74
CA THR A 87 -5.96 9.90 9.60
C THR A 87 -5.79 11.19 10.42
N LEU A 88 -5.89 12.36 9.79
CA LEU A 88 -5.79 13.66 10.47
C LEU A 88 -6.87 13.84 11.56
N LEU A 89 -8.06 13.30 11.34
CA LEU A 89 -9.17 13.36 12.30
C LEU A 89 -9.02 12.36 13.46
N CYS A 90 -8.58 11.14 13.18
CA CYS A 90 -8.66 10.02 14.11
C CYS A 90 -7.34 9.66 14.78
N ALA A 91 -6.18 9.92 14.14
CA ALA A 91 -4.87 9.57 14.68
C ALA A 91 -4.31 10.66 15.60
N ARG A 92 -3.38 10.26 16.45
CA ARG A 92 -2.57 11.18 17.27
C ARG A 92 -1.44 11.77 16.42
N MET A 93 -1.61 12.97 15.94
CA MET A 93 -0.69 13.63 15.01
C MET A 93 0.71 13.92 15.58
N GLY A 94 0.90 13.85 16.89
CA GLY A 94 2.23 13.91 17.51
C GLY A 94 3.01 12.60 17.48
N ASN A 95 2.42 11.52 16.98
CA ASN A 95 3.05 10.21 16.93
C ASN A 95 4.01 10.11 15.73
N PRO A 96 5.31 9.75 15.93
CA PRO A 96 6.30 9.70 14.86
C PRO A 96 5.98 8.68 13.76
N PHE A 97 5.34 7.55 14.11
CA PHE A 97 4.93 6.55 13.14
C PHE A 97 3.90 7.11 12.14
N ILE A 98 2.92 7.88 12.63
CA ILE A 98 1.91 8.54 11.78
C ILE A 98 2.57 9.58 10.87
N ILE A 99 3.48 10.39 11.40
CA ILE A 99 4.19 11.41 10.61
C ILE A 99 5.01 10.74 9.52
N SER A 100 5.78 9.69 9.84
CA SER A 100 6.58 8.93 8.86
C SER A 100 5.70 8.30 7.77
N CYS A 101 4.59 7.66 8.14
CA CYS A 101 3.64 7.10 7.19
C CYS A 101 3.04 8.17 6.26
N LEU A 102 2.67 9.35 6.79
CA LEU A 102 2.13 10.45 5.99
C LEU A 102 3.19 11.06 5.07
N ILE A 103 4.44 11.24 5.52
CA ILE A 103 5.55 11.73 4.68
C ILE A 103 5.68 10.85 3.43
N VAL A 104 5.81 9.53 3.62
CA VAL A 104 6.00 8.59 2.52
C VAL A 104 4.77 8.55 1.61
N THR A 105 3.59 8.38 2.18
CA THR A 105 2.35 8.23 1.41
C THR A 105 2.03 9.45 0.57
N LEU A 106 2.14 10.65 1.15
CA LEU A 106 1.86 11.89 0.43
C LEU A 106 2.92 12.19 -0.63
N ALA A 107 4.21 11.96 -0.34
CA ALA A 107 5.27 12.15 -1.32
C ALA A 107 5.09 11.22 -2.54
N LEU A 108 4.75 9.94 -2.29
CA LEU A 108 4.53 8.97 -3.37
C LEU A 108 3.20 9.20 -4.09
N GLY A 109 2.17 9.65 -3.39
CA GLY A 109 0.91 10.08 -3.99
C GLY A 109 1.09 11.27 -4.93
N LEU A 110 1.88 12.27 -4.54
CA LEU A 110 2.24 13.42 -5.38
C LEU A 110 3.10 13.00 -6.58
N LEU A 111 4.03 12.07 -6.39
CA LEU A 111 4.81 11.50 -7.49
C LEU A 111 3.90 10.84 -8.51
N GLY A 112 2.99 9.96 -8.05
CA GLY A 112 2.03 9.26 -8.90
C GLY A 112 1.08 10.23 -9.60
N PHE A 113 0.55 11.22 -8.89
CA PHE A 113 -0.31 12.26 -9.46
C PHE A 113 0.38 13.01 -10.59
N ARG A 114 1.64 13.40 -10.38
CA ARG A 114 2.41 14.07 -11.43
C ARG A 114 2.65 13.16 -12.63
N ASP A 115 2.90 11.88 -12.40
CA ASP A 115 3.08 10.90 -13.47
C ASP A 115 1.82 10.73 -14.31
N ASP A 116 0.69 10.48 -13.64
CA ASP A 116 -0.62 10.31 -14.28
C ASP A 116 -1.03 11.60 -15.04
N TYR A 117 -0.83 12.76 -14.42
CA TYR A 117 -1.13 14.05 -15.05
C TYR A 117 -0.30 14.27 -16.33
N LEU A 118 0.99 13.93 -16.32
CA LEU A 118 1.85 14.07 -17.50
C LEU A 118 1.40 13.15 -18.64
N LYS A 119 1.00 11.92 -18.34
CA LYS A 119 0.46 10.98 -19.33
C LYS A 119 -0.80 11.53 -20.01
N VAL A 120 -1.71 12.09 -19.21
CA VAL A 120 -2.94 12.70 -19.70
C VAL A 120 -2.68 13.98 -20.49
N ALA A 121 -1.89 14.90 -19.94
CA ALA A 121 -1.59 16.20 -20.56
C ALA A 121 -0.86 16.06 -21.91
N LYS A 122 0.04 15.07 -22.02
CA LYS A 122 0.79 14.79 -23.26
C LYS A 122 0.06 13.82 -24.19
N LYS A 123 -1.03 13.20 -23.76
CA LYS A 123 -1.75 12.13 -24.49
C LYS A 123 -0.82 10.99 -24.93
N THR A 124 0.15 10.65 -24.09
CA THR A 124 1.14 9.59 -24.35
C THR A 124 1.18 8.63 -23.17
N SER A 125 1.70 7.41 -23.38
CA SER A 125 2.02 6.49 -22.29
C SER A 125 3.23 6.92 -21.46
N ASP A 126 4.01 7.91 -21.94
CA ASP A 126 5.24 8.37 -21.32
C ASP A 126 4.96 9.39 -20.21
N GLY A 127 5.08 8.94 -18.97
CA GLY A 127 5.04 9.79 -17.78
C GLY A 127 6.42 10.30 -17.36
N ILE A 128 6.69 10.21 -16.06
CA ILE A 128 8.02 10.50 -15.48
C ILE A 128 8.97 9.34 -15.80
N SER A 129 10.22 9.64 -16.20
CA SER A 129 11.20 8.59 -16.47
C SER A 129 11.45 7.70 -15.23
N ALA A 130 11.69 6.40 -15.45
CA ALA A 130 11.88 5.42 -14.39
C ALA A 130 12.96 5.83 -13.37
N ARG A 131 14.10 6.41 -13.85
CA ARG A 131 15.16 6.89 -12.97
C ARG A 131 14.70 8.00 -12.02
N LYS A 132 13.88 8.94 -12.52
CA LYS A 132 13.33 10.03 -11.69
C LYS A 132 12.29 9.49 -10.70
N LYS A 133 11.46 8.52 -11.10
CA LYS A 133 10.53 7.85 -10.18
C LYS A 133 11.29 7.17 -9.04
N LEU A 134 12.30 6.36 -9.36
CA LEU A 134 13.12 5.67 -8.36
C LEU A 134 13.85 6.65 -7.43
N LEU A 135 14.36 7.78 -7.95
CA LEU A 135 14.99 8.81 -7.12
C LEU A 135 13.99 9.41 -6.11
N VAL A 136 12.80 9.78 -6.55
CA VAL A 136 11.79 10.36 -5.65
C VAL A 136 11.30 9.33 -4.63
N GLN A 137 11.11 8.07 -5.03
CA GLN A 137 10.77 6.97 -4.10
C GLN A 137 11.87 6.77 -3.06
N PHE A 138 13.14 6.78 -3.48
CA PHE A 138 14.30 6.71 -2.59
C PHE A 138 14.31 7.87 -1.58
N LEU A 139 14.13 9.11 -2.04
CA LEU A 139 14.13 10.29 -1.17
C LEU A 139 12.94 10.27 -0.21
N ALA A 140 11.75 9.85 -0.64
CA ALA A 140 10.58 9.72 0.20
C ALA A 140 10.78 8.64 1.29
N GLY A 141 11.27 7.45 0.90
CA GLY A 141 11.62 6.38 1.84
C GLY A 141 12.72 6.82 2.82
N LEU A 142 13.78 7.47 2.32
CA LEU A 142 14.87 8.00 3.16
C LEU A 142 14.32 9.01 4.18
N ALA A 143 13.49 9.95 3.75
CA ALA A 143 12.88 10.93 4.65
C ALA A 143 12.02 10.26 5.74
N GLY A 144 11.14 9.32 5.37
CA GLY A 144 10.26 8.65 6.34
C GLY A 144 11.02 7.75 7.32
N VAL A 145 11.93 6.90 6.83
CA VAL A 145 12.70 5.97 7.68
C VAL A 145 13.70 6.73 8.57
N THR A 146 14.40 7.74 8.01
CA THR A 146 15.34 8.55 8.81
C THR A 146 14.59 9.38 9.86
N PHE A 147 13.43 9.96 9.52
CA PHE A 147 12.62 10.69 10.50
C PHE A 147 12.21 9.76 11.64
N LEU A 148 11.73 8.54 11.36
CA LEU A 148 11.38 7.57 12.38
C LEU A 148 12.57 7.21 13.28
N TYR A 149 13.75 7.00 12.69
CA TYR A 149 14.95 6.66 13.43
C TYR A 149 15.42 7.81 14.36
N LEU A 150 15.32 9.08 13.89
CA LEU A 150 15.77 10.25 14.65
C LEU A 150 14.79 10.69 15.75
N TYR A 151 13.50 10.37 15.60
CA TYR A 151 12.43 10.79 16.50
C TYR A 151 11.60 9.60 17.00
N PRO A 152 12.24 8.61 17.68
CA PRO A 152 11.52 7.47 18.22
C PRO A 152 10.57 7.90 19.34
N GLU A 153 9.40 7.27 19.46
CA GLU A 153 8.50 7.49 20.59
C GLU A 153 9.06 6.77 21.83
N GLY A 154 9.43 7.53 22.84
CA GLY A 154 10.05 7.00 24.06
C GLY A 154 9.10 6.15 24.92
N SER A 155 9.65 5.09 25.50
CA SER A 155 8.99 4.30 26.55
C SER A 155 9.97 4.06 27.69
N PRO A 156 9.53 4.13 28.97
CA PRO A 156 10.37 3.79 30.09
C PRO A 156 10.76 2.31 30.17
N ARG A 157 10.19 1.46 29.30
CA ARG A 157 10.41 0.00 29.27
C ARG A 157 11.41 -0.47 28.23
N VAL A 158 11.80 0.40 27.28
CA VAL A 158 12.68 0.05 26.17
C VAL A 158 13.63 1.20 25.89
N GLU A 159 14.90 0.92 25.64
CA GLU A 159 15.87 1.95 25.23
C GLU A 159 15.48 2.50 23.84
N LEU A 160 15.66 3.83 23.66
CA LEU A 160 15.03 4.59 22.59
C LEU A 160 15.33 4.11 21.16
N HIS A 161 16.47 3.48 20.92
CA HIS A 161 16.85 3.06 19.57
C HIS A 161 16.73 1.55 19.33
N ASP A 162 16.69 0.73 20.38
CA ASP A 162 16.75 -0.73 20.25
C ASP A 162 15.51 -1.33 19.60
N TYR A 163 14.32 -0.73 19.80
CA TYR A 163 13.11 -1.24 19.19
C TYR A 163 12.89 -0.71 17.78
N ILE A 164 13.30 0.54 17.47
CA ILE A 164 13.09 1.15 16.15
C ILE A 164 13.91 0.43 15.06
N SER A 165 15.15 0.06 15.38
CA SER A 165 16.04 -0.62 14.42
C SER A 165 15.96 -2.14 14.48
N SER A 166 14.91 -2.69 15.09
CA SER A 166 14.71 -4.13 15.15
C SER A 166 14.09 -4.66 13.86
N LEU A 167 14.45 -5.89 13.53
CA LEU A 167 13.87 -6.71 12.48
C LEU A 167 13.33 -7.99 13.08
N PHE A 168 12.06 -8.29 12.88
CA PHE A 168 11.48 -9.56 13.29
C PHE A 168 11.67 -10.61 12.20
N ILE A 169 12.23 -11.75 12.57
CA ILE A 169 12.45 -12.91 11.69
C ILE A 169 11.59 -14.07 12.24
N PRO A 170 10.55 -14.52 11.53
CA PRO A 170 9.75 -15.66 11.94
C PRO A 170 10.62 -16.87 12.30
N PHE A 171 10.29 -17.59 13.38
CA PHE A 171 11.02 -18.73 13.94
C PHE A 171 12.41 -18.42 14.54
N TYR A 172 12.87 -17.18 14.48
CA TYR A 172 14.17 -16.78 15.01
C TYR A 172 14.08 -15.69 16.08
N GLY A 173 13.02 -14.85 16.01
CA GLY A 173 12.81 -13.74 16.91
C GLY A 173 13.36 -12.41 16.39
N GLN A 174 13.65 -11.49 17.30
CA GLN A 174 14.05 -10.11 17.01
C GLN A 174 15.57 -9.97 16.87
N VAL A 175 16.01 -9.23 15.85
CA VAL A 175 17.41 -8.87 15.59
C VAL A 175 17.54 -7.36 15.47
N ASN A 176 18.46 -6.74 16.23
CA ASN A 176 18.71 -5.30 16.13
C ASN A 176 19.71 -5.04 14.99
N LEU A 177 19.34 -4.12 14.11
CA LEU A 177 20.17 -3.72 12.98
C LEU A 177 20.89 -2.40 13.31
N PRO A 178 22.20 -2.25 12.98
CA PRO A 178 22.83 -0.95 13.09
C PRO A 178 22.20 0.04 12.09
N TRP A 179 22.17 1.32 12.44
CA TRP A 179 21.48 2.38 11.66
C TRP A 179 21.86 2.41 10.16
N PHE A 180 23.14 2.14 9.85
CA PHE A 180 23.66 2.12 8.49
C PHE A 180 23.18 0.91 7.66
N VAL A 181 22.57 -0.10 8.30
CA VAL A 181 21.87 -1.22 7.66
C VAL A 181 20.36 -0.99 7.69
N TYR A 182 19.83 -0.57 8.84
CA TYR A 182 18.39 -0.35 9.03
C TYR A 182 17.82 0.69 8.06
N ILE A 183 18.43 1.88 7.97
CA ILE A 183 17.91 2.94 7.12
C ILE A 183 17.88 2.53 5.63
N PRO A 184 19.00 2.05 5.02
CA PRO A 184 18.95 1.57 3.63
C PRO A 184 17.97 0.40 3.42
N PHE A 185 17.87 -0.53 4.36
CA PHE A 185 16.94 -1.65 4.29
C PHE A 185 15.48 -1.17 4.29
N GLY A 186 15.09 -0.32 5.23
CA GLY A 186 13.76 0.27 5.28
C GLY A 186 13.40 1.05 4.01
N VAL A 187 14.36 1.81 3.44
CA VAL A 187 14.18 2.50 2.15
C VAL A 187 13.88 1.49 1.02
N VAL A 188 14.63 0.40 0.96
CA VAL A 188 14.42 -0.66 -0.05
C VAL A 188 13.04 -1.31 0.13
N VAL A 189 12.60 -1.55 1.36
CA VAL A 189 11.26 -2.10 1.66
C VAL A 189 10.17 -1.16 1.15
N VAL A 190 10.25 0.14 1.46
CA VAL A 190 9.28 1.15 1.01
C VAL A 190 9.22 1.22 -0.51
N MET A 191 10.39 1.29 -1.18
CA MET A 191 10.47 1.34 -2.64
C MET A 191 9.91 0.08 -3.28
N SER A 192 10.26 -1.09 -2.75
CA SER A 192 9.82 -2.40 -3.26
C SER A 192 8.31 -2.56 -3.12
N ALA A 193 7.75 -2.24 -1.96
CA ALA A 193 6.32 -2.29 -1.71
C ALA A 193 5.55 -1.31 -2.63
N SER A 194 6.04 -0.08 -2.79
CA SER A 194 5.45 0.92 -3.68
C SER A 194 5.38 0.42 -5.13
N ASN A 195 6.46 -0.12 -5.66
CA ASN A 195 6.48 -0.65 -7.03
C ASN A 195 5.67 -1.94 -7.17
N ALA A 196 5.66 -2.83 -6.17
CA ALA A 196 4.91 -4.08 -6.21
C ALA A 196 3.40 -3.84 -6.28
N VAL A 197 2.86 -2.91 -5.48
CA VAL A 197 1.45 -2.52 -5.54
C VAL A 197 1.13 -1.85 -6.88
N ASN A 198 2.02 -0.99 -7.39
CA ASN A 198 1.83 -0.36 -8.70
C ASN A 198 1.79 -1.37 -9.85
N LEU A 199 2.63 -2.41 -9.82
CA LEU A 199 2.60 -3.49 -10.82
C LEU A 199 1.32 -4.34 -10.72
N THR A 200 0.68 -4.40 -9.56
CA THR A 200 -0.56 -5.16 -9.34
C THR A 200 -1.80 -4.40 -9.85
N ASP A 201 -1.72 -3.08 -10.05
CA ASP A 201 -2.83 -2.24 -10.52
C ASP A 201 -3.05 -2.36 -12.05
N GLY A 202 -3.22 -3.59 -12.52
CA GLY A 202 -3.43 -3.91 -13.95
C GLY A 202 -4.84 -4.36 -14.30
N LEU A 203 -5.67 -4.77 -13.31
CA LEU A 203 -7.04 -5.23 -13.49
C LEU A 203 -8.00 -4.51 -12.55
N ASP A 204 -9.27 -4.42 -12.96
CA ASP A 204 -10.33 -3.70 -12.24
C ASP A 204 -10.51 -4.21 -10.81
N GLY A 205 -10.13 -3.41 -9.81
CA GLY A 205 -10.27 -3.75 -8.40
C GLY A 205 -9.22 -4.72 -7.84
N LEU A 206 -8.26 -5.20 -8.63
CA LEU A 206 -7.27 -6.16 -8.17
C LEU A 206 -6.41 -5.58 -7.03
N ALA A 207 -5.73 -4.46 -7.27
CA ALA A 207 -4.86 -3.84 -6.29
C ALA A 207 -5.62 -3.34 -5.06
N SER A 208 -6.78 -2.68 -5.24
CA SER A 208 -7.60 -2.18 -4.14
C SER A 208 -8.15 -3.31 -3.26
N GLY A 209 -8.60 -4.43 -3.85
CA GLY A 209 -9.12 -5.56 -3.08
C GLY A 209 -8.05 -6.31 -2.30
N CYS A 210 -6.87 -6.59 -2.89
CA CYS A 210 -5.74 -7.17 -2.16
C CYS A 210 -5.25 -6.25 -1.03
N SER A 211 -5.31 -4.93 -1.25
CA SER A 211 -4.91 -3.93 -0.25
C SER A 211 -5.80 -3.95 1.00
N VAL A 212 -7.08 -4.32 0.88
CA VAL A 212 -7.98 -4.47 2.04
C VAL A 212 -7.48 -5.55 2.99
N ALA A 213 -7.15 -6.74 2.48
CA ALA A 213 -6.63 -7.83 3.31
C ALA A 213 -5.29 -7.46 3.97
N THR A 214 -4.35 -6.92 3.19
CA THR A 214 -3.03 -6.47 3.68
C THR A 214 -3.17 -5.37 4.73
N GLY A 215 -4.04 -4.37 4.50
CA GLY A 215 -4.24 -3.25 5.42
C GLY A 215 -4.86 -3.66 6.75
N ILE A 216 -5.87 -4.55 6.74
CA ILE A 216 -6.46 -5.12 7.96
C ILE A 216 -5.39 -5.87 8.76
N THR A 217 -4.59 -6.69 8.09
CA THR A 217 -3.53 -7.46 8.74
C THR A 217 -2.52 -6.56 9.44
N TYR A 218 -2.01 -5.53 8.76
CA TYR A 218 -1.09 -4.56 9.38
C TYR A 218 -1.75 -3.73 10.49
N ALA A 219 -3.05 -3.45 10.38
CA ALA A 219 -3.79 -2.80 11.48
C ALA A 219 -3.84 -3.68 12.73
N ILE A 220 -4.07 -4.99 12.58
CA ILE A 220 -4.04 -5.95 13.69
C ILE A 220 -2.63 -6.04 14.29
N ILE A 221 -1.62 -6.24 13.46
CA ILE A 221 -0.21 -6.30 13.88
C ILE A 221 0.18 -5.06 14.67
N ALA A 222 -0.19 -3.87 14.18
CA ALA A 222 0.10 -2.61 14.85
C ALA A 222 -0.51 -2.51 16.25
N VAL A 223 -1.73 -3.03 16.44
CA VAL A 223 -2.35 -3.11 17.77
C VAL A 223 -1.60 -4.08 18.67
N LEU A 224 -1.21 -5.25 18.16
CA LEU A 224 -0.47 -6.26 18.91
C LEU A 224 0.90 -5.76 19.33
N CYS A 225 1.69 -5.19 18.41
CA CYS A 225 3.02 -4.62 18.70
C CYS A 225 2.93 -3.35 19.56
N GLY A 226 1.84 -2.60 19.49
CA GLY A 226 1.64 -1.35 20.25
C GLY A 226 1.23 -1.54 21.71
N SER A 227 0.92 -2.75 22.13
CA SER A 227 0.53 -3.10 23.50
C SER A 227 1.58 -4.00 24.13
N TRP A 228 2.16 -3.55 25.27
CA TRP A 228 3.16 -4.35 25.99
C TRP A 228 2.62 -5.74 26.35
N LEU A 229 1.39 -5.81 26.86
CA LEU A 229 0.80 -7.07 27.31
C LEU A 229 0.68 -8.10 26.18
N THR A 230 0.26 -7.68 25.01
CA THR A 230 0.12 -8.57 23.85
C THR A 230 1.46 -8.90 23.21
N ALA A 231 2.37 -7.93 23.13
CA ALA A 231 3.72 -8.13 22.59
C ALA A 231 4.50 -9.14 23.44
N ASP A 232 4.49 -8.99 24.77
CA ASP A 232 5.13 -9.89 25.71
C ASP A 232 4.52 -11.31 25.68
N SER A 233 3.18 -11.41 25.61
CA SER A 233 2.50 -12.73 25.58
C SER A 233 2.69 -13.50 24.29
N LEU A 234 2.99 -12.82 23.18
CA LEU A 234 3.18 -13.41 21.85
C LEU A 234 4.66 -13.47 21.43
N ASP A 235 5.56 -13.02 22.30
CA ASP A 235 7.01 -12.92 22.04
C ASP A 235 7.36 -12.15 20.74
N ILE A 236 6.64 -11.03 20.52
CA ILE A 236 6.83 -10.16 19.37
C ILE A 236 7.41 -8.80 19.80
N PRO A 237 8.05 -8.06 18.86
CA PRO A 237 8.59 -6.73 19.16
C PRO A 237 7.53 -5.78 19.72
N PHE A 238 7.83 -5.18 20.88
CA PHE A 238 7.00 -4.10 21.44
C PHE A 238 7.47 -2.75 20.89
N HIS A 239 6.59 -2.06 20.21
CA HIS A 239 6.84 -0.72 19.66
C HIS A 239 5.88 0.28 20.31
N PRO A 240 6.35 1.09 21.29
CA PRO A 240 5.51 2.10 21.93
C PRO A 240 4.91 3.05 20.88
N GLY A 241 3.58 3.22 20.90
CA GLY A 241 2.89 4.08 19.92
C GLY A 241 2.56 3.44 18.59
N ALA A 242 3.05 2.24 18.26
CA ALA A 242 2.74 1.55 17.00
C ALA A 242 1.23 1.28 16.81
N GLY A 243 0.47 1.21 17.89
CA GLY A 243 -1.00 1.09 17.84
C GLY A 243 -1.67 2.18 17.00
N GLU A 244 -1.07 3.36 16.84
CA GLU A 244 -1.58 4.43 15.98
C GLU A 244 -1.55 4.06 14.48
N ILE A 245 -0.61 3.19 14.08
CA ILE A 245 -0.55 2.69 12.69
C ILE A 245 -1.84 1.96 12.33
N SER A 246 -2.54 1.34 13.30
CA SER A 246 -3.84 0.72 13.05
C SER A 246 -4.88 1.73 12.56
N VAL A 247 -4.85 2.96 13.09
CA VAL A 247 -5.73 4.05 12.66
C VAL A 247 -5.44 4.43 11.21
N PHE A 248 -4.16 4.58 10.88
CA PHE A 248 -3.71 4.90 9.53
C PHE A 248 -4.04 3.78 8.53
N MET A 249 -3.76 2.52 8.88
CA MET A 249 -4.06 1.38 8.02
C MET A 249 -5.56 1.18 7.82
N MET A 250 -6.37 1.36 8.86
CA MET A 250 -7.82 1.26 8.72
C MET A 250 -8.44 2.43 7.96
N ALA A 251 -7.83 3.62 8.01
CA ALA A 251 -8.17 4.72 7.12
C ALA A 251 -7.90 4.35 5.65
N LEU A 252 -6.76 3.69 5.36
CA LEU A 252 -6.46 3.17 4.02
C LEU A 252 -7.47 2.10 3.60
N VAL A 253 -7.79 1.16 4.48
CA VAL A 253 -8.78 0.09 4.20
C VAL A 253 -10.14 0.68 3.83
N GLY A 254 -10.64 1.64 4.62
CA GLY A 254 -11.92 2.30 4.33
C GLY A 254 -11.91 3.04 2.99
N ALA A 255 -10.83 3.75 2.70
CA ALA A 255 -10.65 4.42 1.40
C ALA A 255 -10.62 3.43 0.24
N CYS A 256 -9.91 2.29 0.40
CA CYS A 256 -9.87 1.22 -0.61
C CYS A 256 -11.24 0.58 -0.83
N LEU A 257 -12.01 0.30 0.23
CA LEU A 257 -13.37 -0.24 0.13
C LEU A 257 -14.30 0.73 -0.60
N GLY A 258 -14.26 2.02 -0.25
CA GLY A 258 -15.06 3.04 -0.94
C GLY A 258 -14.65 3.22 -2.40
N PHE A 259 -13.35 3.17 -2.69
CA PHE A 259 -12.85 3.22 -4.06
C PHE A 259 -13.22 1.97 -4.85
N LEU A 260 -13.10 0.78 -4.26
CA LEU A 260 -13.45 -0.50 -4.88
C LEU A 260 -14.90 -0.56 -5.34
N TRP A 261 -15.82 0.11 -4.65
CA TRP A 261 -17.22 0.24 -5.07
C TRP A 261 -17.38 0.82 -6.48
N HIS A 262 -16.45 1.68 -6.89
CA HIS A 262 -16.44 2.30 -8.21
C HIS A 262 -15.40 1.69 -9.16
N ASN A 263 -14.41 0.99 -8.63
CA ASN A 263 -13.30 0.39 -9.38
C ASN A 263 -13.47 -1.12 -9.62
N CYS A 264 -14.47 -1.79 -8.99
CA CYS A 264 -14.75 -3.20 -9.30
C CYS A 264 -15.22 -3.36 -10.76
N TYR A 265 -14.97 -4.55 -11.32
CA TYR A 265 -15.33 -4.86 -12.72
C TYR A 265 -16.83 -4.75 -13.00
N PRO A 266 -17.26 -4.04 -14.08
CA PRO A 266 -16.46 -3.13 -14.93
C PRO A 266 -16.18 -1.78 -14.25
N ALA A 267 -14.92 -1.37 -14.22
CA ALA A 267 -14.49 -0.18 -13.47
C ALA A 267 -15.02 1.13 -14.08
N LYS A 268 -15.51 2.01 -13.21
CA LYS A 268 -15.93 3.39 -13.56
C LYS A 268 -14.78 4.40 -13.46
N VAL A 269 -13.70 4.03 -12.79
CA VAL A 269 -12.50 4.85 -12.58
C VAL A 269 -11.31 3.96 -12.29
N PHE A 270 -10.14 4.30 -12.85
CA PHE A 270 -8.88 3.62 -12.55
C PHE A 270 -8.10 4.37 -11.47
N MET A 271 -7.35 3.61 -10.68
CA MET A 271 -6.56 4.14 -9.58
C MET A 271 -5.40 5.01 -10.08
N GLY A 272 -4.64 4.51 -11.03
CA GLY A 272 -3.43 5.11 -11.55
C GLY A 272 -2.24 5.06 -10.58
N ASP A 273 -1.13 5.62 -11.02
CA ASP A 273 0.10 5.69 -10.21
C ASP A 273 -0.09 6.50 -8.93
N THR A 274 -1.04 7.44 -8.92
CA THR A 274 -1.42 8.26 -7.75
C THR A 274 -1.78 7.40 -6.54
N GLY A 275 -2.66 6.44 -6.73
CA GLY A 275 -3.13 5.58 -5.63
C GLY A 275 -2.17 4.43 -5.36
N SER A 276 -1.73 3.73 -6.41
CA SER A 276 -0.95 2.50 -6.28
C SER A 276 0.43 2.73 -5.66
N LEU A 277 1.16 3.80 -6.04
CA LEU A 277 2.44 4.14 -5.43
C LEU A 277 2.28 4.58 -3.97
N ALA A 278 1.24 5.37 -3.67
CA ALA A 278 0.96 5.83 -2.32
C ALA A 278 0.60 4.67 -1.38
N MET A 279 -0.30 3.78 -1.80
CA MET A 279 -0.70 2.61 -1.02
C MET A 279 0.47 1.67 -0.74
N GLY A 280 1.27 1.37 -1.77
CA GLY A 280 2.44 0.53 -1.60
C GLY A 280 3.47 1.15 -0.65
N GLY A 281 3.70 2.46 -0.74
CA GLY A 281 4.53 3.19 0.22
C GLY A 281 3.98 3.17 1.64
N ALA A 282 2.65 3.29 1.79
CA ALA A 282 1.97 3.16 3.08
C ALA A 282 2.19 1.79 3.72
N PHE A 283 2.06 0.71 2.93
CA PHE A 283 2.34 -0.66 3.42
C PHE A 283 3.80 -0.86 3.79
N GLY A 284 4.73 -0.43 2.91
CA GLY A 284 6.16 -0.52 3.19
C GLY A 284 6.55 0.23 4.47
N MET A 285 6.01 1.44 4.67
CA MET A 285 6.29 2.20 5.87
C MET A 285 5.64 1.60 7.13
N ALA A 286 4.41 1.04 7.02
CA ALA A 286 3.77 0.33 8.11
C ALA A 286 4.57 -0.92 8.52
N ALA A 287 5.13 -1.66 7.55
CA ALA A 287 6.01 -2.80 7.80
C ALA A 287 7.27 -2.39 8.58
N VAL A 288 7.93 -1.29 8.17
CA VAL A 288 9.09 -0.72 8.87
C VAL A 288 8.72 -0.26 10.28
N CYS A 289 7.60 0.44 10.44
CA CYS A 289 7.13 0.94 11.74
C CYS A 289 6.75 -0.17 12.74
N THR A 290 6.45 -1.37 12.26
CA THR A 290 6.10 -2.52 13.11
C THR A 290 7.20 -3.58 13.19
N ALA A 291 8.38 -3.34 12.59
CA ALA A 291 9.48 -4.29 12.43
C ALA A 291 9.04 -5.63 11.76
N GLN A 292 8.08 -5.54 10.84
CA GLN A 292 7.48 -6.71 10.17
C GLN A 292 7.74 -6.69 8.66
N GLU A 293 8.92 -6.22 8.26
CA GLU A 293 9.30 -6.06 6.85
C GLU A 293 9.36 -7.41 6.12
N LEU A 294 9.90 -8.44 6.78
CA LEU A 294 9.96 -9.79 6.20
C LEU A 294 8.56 -10.42 6.09
N LEU A 295 7.68 -10.15 7.03
CA LEU A 295 6.30 -10.62 6.95
C LEU A 295 5.54 -9.96 5.80
N PHE A 296 5.95 -8.79 5.31
CA PHE A 296 5.35 -8.19 4.11
C PHE A 296 5.48 -9.11 2.89
N ILE A 297 6.54 -9.92 2.80
CA ILE A 297 6.72 -10.90 1.72
C ILE A 297 5.54 -11.91 1.69
N VAL A 298 4.99 -12.24 2.86
CA VAL A 298 3.85 -13.15 3.00
C VAL A 298 2.53 -12.38 2.95
N ILE A 299 2.34 -11.38 3.82
CA ILE A 299 1.09 -10.61 3.95
C ILE A 299 0.76 -9.90 2.63
N GLY A 300 1.76 -9.29 2.01
CA GLY A 300 1.68 -8.65 0.70
C GLY A 300 2.03 -9.59 -0.46
N GLY A 301 1.94 -10.92 -0.26
CA GLY A 301 2.49 -11.92 -1.17
C GLY A 301 1.91 -11.88 -2.58
N VAL A 302 0.68 -11.41 -2.77
CA VAL A 302 0.14 -11.17 -4.11
C VAL A 302 0.93 -10.07 -4.81
N PHE A 303 1.20 -8.95 -4.14
CA PHE A 303 2.03 -7.86 -4.69
C PHE A 303 3.44 -8.31 -4.98
N VAL A 304 4.02 -9.11 -4.06
CA VAL A 304 5.37 -9.69 -4.24
C VAL A 304 5.39 -10.63 -5.43
N MET A 305 4.40 -11.50 -5.59
CA MET A 305 4.28 -12.43 -6.72
C MET A 305 4.21 -11.68 -8.06
N GLU A 306 3.45 -10.61 -8.13
CA GLU A 306 3.36 -9.73 -9.32
C GLU A 306 4.72 -9.13 -9.66
N ALA A 307 5.40 -8.53 -8.67
CA ALA A 307 6.70 -7.92 -8.87
C ALA A 307 7.79 -8.95 -9.24
N VAL A 308 7.83 -10.09 -8.55
CA VAL A 308 8.78 -11.18 -8.83
C VAL A 308 8.56 -11.74 -10.23
N SER A 309 7.31 -11.87 -10.67
CA SER A 309 7.01 -12.34 -12.03
C SER A 309 7.62 -11.43 -13.11
N VAL A 310 7.60 -10.10 -12.88
CA VAL A 310 8.22 -9.13 -13.80
C VAL A 310 9.74 -9.26 -13.77
N VAL A 311 10.35 -9.35 -12.57
CA VAL A 311 11.81 -9.50 -12.42
C VAL A 311 12.30 -10.77 -13.13
N LEU A 312 11.63 -11.90 -12.90
CA LEU A 312 11.96 -13.18 -13.54
C LEU A 312 11.78 -13.13 -15.06
N GLN A 313 10.69 -12.52 -15.54
CA GLN A 313 10.43 -12.38 -16.97
C GLN A 313 11.51 -11.53 -17.66
N VAL A 314 11.80 -10.35 -17.11
CA VAL A 314 12.81 -9.44 -17.67
C VAL A 314 14.20 -10.05 -17.58
N GLY A 315 14.53 -10.70 -16.45
CA GLY A 315 15.79 -11.42 -16.26
C GLY A 315 15.97 -12.53 -17.28
N SER A 316 14.97 -13.41 -17.44
CA SER A 316 15.01 -14.47 -18.45
C SER A 316 15.14 -13.94 -19.88
N TYR A 317 14.35 -12.92 -20.22
CA TYR A 317 14.39 -12.31 -21.54
C TYR A 317 15.77 -11.77 -21.91
N LYS A 318 16.43 -11.07 -20.96
CA LYS A 318 17.78 -10.53 -21.16
C LYS A 318 18.87 -11.61 -21.18
N LEU A 319 18.84 -12.57 -20.23
CA LEU A 319 19.88 -13.58 -20.06
C LEU A 319 19.76 -14.75 -21.02
N ARG A 320 18.54 -15.05 -21.52
CA ARG A 320 18.26 -16.23 -22.37
C ARG A 320 17.84 -15.85 -23.79
N HIS A 321 18.37 -14.74 -24.31
CA HIS A 321 18.17 -14.29 -25.70
C HIS A 321 16.69 -14.26 -26.13
N GLY A 322 15.84 -13.59 -25.36
CA GLY A 322 14.42 -13.40 -25.70
C GLY A 322 13.47 -14.51 -25.22
N LYS A 323 13.95 -15.51 -24.47
CA LYS A 323 13.08 -16.57 -23.92
C LYS A 323 12.24 -16.06 -22.76
N ARG A 324 10.92 -16.22 -22.86
CA ARG A 324 9.95 -15.86 -21.82
C ARG A 324 9.70 -17.03 -20.88
N ILE A 325 9.50 -16.76 -19.57
CA ILE A 325 9.03 -17.73 -18.57
C ILE A 325 7.52 -17.76 -18.57
N PHE A 326 6.90 -16.58 -18.48
CA PHE A 326 5.46 -16.41 -18.49
C PHE A 326 4.99 -15.95 -19.87
N ALA A 327 3.73 -16.24 -20.24
CA ALA A 327 3.13 -15.72 -21.45
C ALA A 327 3.21 -14.18 -21.50
N MET A 328 2.96 -13.57 -20.33
CA MET A 328 3.15 -12.13 -20.07
C MET A 328 3.43 -11.91 -18.59
N ALA A 329 4.05 -10.78 -18.23
CA ALA A 329 4.21 -10.28 -16.87
C ALA A 329 3.70 -8.83 -16.83
N PRO A 330 3.11 -8.38 -15.70
CA PRO A 330 2.90 -9.11 -14.43
C PRO A 330 2.02 -10.38 -14.56
N ILE A 331 2.02 -11.24 -13.54
CA ILE A 331 1.50 -12.62 -13.65
C ILE A 331 -0.03 -12.69 -13.85
N HIS A 332 -0.80 -11.68 -13.45
CA HIS A 332 -2.24 -11.63 -13.72
C HIS A 332 -2.53 -11.71 -15.24
N HIS A 333 -1.74 -11.04 -16.08
CA HIS A 333 -1.87 -11.13 -17.53
C HIS A 333 -1.51 -12.52 -18.09
N HIS A 334 -0.62 -13.25 -17.42
CA HIS A 334 -0.35 -14.65 -17.80
C HIS A 334 -1.61 -15.50 -17.70
N PHE A 335 -2.40 -15.36 -16.63
CA PHE A 335 -3.64 -16.12 -16.44
C PHE A 335 -4.74 -15.70 -17.42
N GLU A 336 -4.87 -14.41 -17.73
CA GLU A 336 -5.79 -13.93 -18.77
C GLU A 336 -5.45 -14.56 -20.15
N LEU A 337 -4.17 -14.56 -20.51
CA LEU A 337 -3.70 -15.19 -21.76
C LEU A 337 -3.85 -16.73 -21.78
N LYS A 338 -3.97 -17.35 -20.59
CA LYS A 338 -4.30 -18.77 -20.42
C LYS A 338 -5.81 -19.04 -20.46
N GLY A 339 -6.64 -18.02 -20.67
CA GLY A 339 -8.10 -18.15 -20.85
C GLY A 339 -8.92 -17.94 -19.56
N TRP A 340 -8.34 -17.46 -18.47
CA TRP A 340 -9.12 -17.06 -17.32
C TRP A 340 -9.82 -15.73 -17.60
N LYS A 341 -11.10 -15.63 -17.21
CA LYS A 341 -11.79 -14.34 -17.25
C LYS A 341 -11.20 -13.39 -16.23
N GLU A 342 -11.17 -12.09 -16.52
CA GLU A 342 -10.67 -11.06 -15.62
C GLU A 342 -11.25 -11.19 -14.21
N THR A 343 -12.56 -11.34 -14.08
CA THR A 343 -13.25 -11.53 -12.79
C THR A 343 -12.78 -12.77 -12.02
N GLN A 344 -12.38 -13.83 -12.73
CA GLN A 344 -11.83 -15.03 -12.09
C GLN A 344 -10.41 -14.80 -11.55
N VAL A 345 -9.58 -14.06 -12.29
CA VAL A 345 -8.25 -13.66 -11.83
C VAL A 345 -8.38 -12.83 -10.57
N ILE A 346 -9.18 -11.77 -10.60
CA ILE A 346 -9.42 -10.85 -9.48
C ILE A 346 -9.88 -11.60 -8.23
N ALA A 347 -10.96 -12.38 -8.34
CA ALA A 347 -11.52 -13.10 -7.20
C ALA A 347 -10.53 -14.11 -6.58
N ARG A 348 -9.77 -14.84 -7.42
CA ARG A 348 -8.77 -15.81 -6.94
C ARG A 348 -7.59 -15.11 -6.25
N PHE A 349 -7.14 -13.98 -6.76
CA PHE A 349 -6.06 -13.19 -6.16
C PHE A 349 -6.51 -12.58 -4.83
N TRP A 350 -7.76 -12.13 -4.70
CA TRP A 350 -8.31 -11.70 -3.40
C TRP A 350 -8.34 -12.84 -2.39
N MET A 351 -8.78 -14.04 -2.81
CA MET A 351 -8.76 -15.23 -1.93
C MET A 351 -7.34 -15.59 -1.50
N ILE A 352 -6.37 -15.57 -2.43
CA ILE A 352 -4.96 -15.80 -2.11
C ILE A 352 -4.44 -14.74 -1.14
N SER A 353 -4.74 -13.45 -1.38
CA SER A 353 -4.34 -12.36 -0.48
C SER A 353 -4.89 -12.55 0.93
N LEU A 354 -6.15 -12.99 1.07
CA LEU A 354 -6.77 -13.28 2.36
C LEU A 354 -6.10 -14.47 3.06
N LEU A 355 -5.82 -15.54 2.34
CA LEU A 355 -5.11 -16.71 2.90
C LEU A 355 -3.69 -16.35 3.36
N LEU A 356 -2.98 -15.53 2.58
CA LEU A 356 -1.65 -15.04 2.93
C LEU A 356 -1.69 -14.08 4.12
N ALA A 357 -2.75 -13.30 4.26
CA ALA A 357 -3.01 -12.46 5.44
C ALA A 357 -3.16 -13.32 6.71
N PHE A 358 -3.94 -14.40 6.68
CA PHE A 358 -4.04 -15.34 7.79
C PHE A 358 -2.72 -16.05 8.09
N LEU A 359 -1.98 -16.45 7.05
CA LEU A 359 -0.65 -17.03 7.23
C LEU A 359 0.31 -16.04 7.89
N GLY A 360 0.30 -14.78 7.50
CA GLY A 360 1.11 -13.73 8.13
C GLY A 360 0.77 -13.51 9.60
N LEU A 361 -0.53 -13.51 9.95
CA LEU A 361 -0.97 -13.44 11.36
C LEU A 361 -0.58 -14.68 12.16
N PHE A 362 -0.52 -15.84 11.54
CA PHE A 362 -0.01 -17.05 12.19
C PHE A 362 1.50 -16.95 12.41
N LEU A 363 2.26 -16.53 11.39
CA LEU A 363 3.72 -16.45 11.47
C LEU A 363 4.23 -15.45 12.51
N ILE A 364 3.49 -14.37 12.79
CA ILE A 364 3.90 -13.43 13.84
C ILE A 364 3.91 -14.07 15.23
N THR A 365 3.17 -15.15 15.44
CA THR A 365 3.11 -15.87 16.72
C THR A 365 4.12 -17.01 16.82
N THR A 366 5.09 -17.10 15.89
CA THR A 366 6.05 -18.22 15.81
C THR A 366 7.48 -17.79 16.16
N ALA A 367 7.64 -16.75 17.00
CA ALA A 367 8.95 -16.28 17.46
C ALA A 367 9.66 -17.27 18.38
#